data_b4b8470ef258a45f9b683fbeb8cc889d
#
_entry.id   b4b8470ef258a45f9b683fbeb8cc889d
#
_cell.length_a   1.000
_cell.length_b   1.000
_cell.length_c   1.000
_cell.angle_alpha   90.00
_cell.angle_beta   90.00
_cell.angle_gamma   90.00
#
_symmetry.space_group_name_H-M   'P 1'
#
loop_
_entity.id
_entity.type
_entity.pdbx_description
1 polymer ?
#
loop_
_entity_poly.entity_id
_entity_poly.type
_entity_poly.pdbx_seq_one_letter_code
_entity_poly.pdbx_strand_id
1 'polypeptide(L)'
;MAKILIVEDDKAINTLIRKNLELVGHQCVSVFDGSVVNKTVEAEAFDLILLDIMLPGADGFKVIEGLMAEIPVIFLTARDATRDKVRGFDLGAYDYLVKPFDMLELQARVEAVLRRTKEEDDTFKLGDVEVDMNGRLVWFKGSIVDFTPQEFRLIEALIKNRNVALSRERLLDIAWDYDYLGDTRTIDVHIHTIRKKLEWEDVVKTVYKLGYRLEIKK
;
A
#
# COMPACT_ATOMS: atom_id res chain seq x y z
N MET A 1 -12.26 -2.62 -7.70
CA MET A 1 -11.64 -2.06 -8.92
C MET A 1 -10.24 -1.65 -8.55
N ALA A 2 -9.22 -2.16 -9.24
CA ALA A 2 -7.80 -1.89 -8.97
C ALA A 2 -7.11 -1.44 -10.27
N LYS A 3 -6.01 -0.70 -10.14
CA LYS A 3 -5.16 -0.27 -11.25
C LYS A 3 -3.91 -1.14 -11.30
N ILE A 4 -3.77 -1.91 -12.39
CA ILE A 4 -2.75 -2.95 -12.54
C ILE A 4 -1.77 -2.58 -13.64
N LEU A 5 -0.47 -2.60 -13.33
CA LEU A 5 0.60 -2.47 -14.32
C LEU A 5 0.96 -3.86 -14.86
N ILE A 6 0.92 -4.03 -16.18
CA ILE A 6 1.29 -5.27 -16.86
C ILE A 6 2.60 -5.03 -17.60
N VAL A 7 3.66 -5.70 -17.18
CA VAL A 7 5.01 -5.60 -17.74
C VAL A 7 5.36 -6.94 -18.41
N GLU A 8 5.13 -7.00 -19.71
CA GLU A 8 5.23 -8.22 -20.52
C GLU A 8 5.59 -7.81 -21.96
N ASP A 9 6.66 -8.30 -22.51
CA ASP A 9 7.15 -7.92 -23.84
C ASP A 9 6.38 -8.61 -24.97
N ASP A 10 5.85 -9.82 -24.75
CA ASP A 10 4.97 -10.46 -25.71
C ASP A 10 3.62 -9.72 -25.78
N LYS A 11 3.40 -9.04 -26.91
CA LYS A 11 2.18 -8.24 -27.13
C LYS A 11 0.90 -9.07 -27.09
N ALA A 12 0.96 -10.34 -27.48
CA ALA A 12 -0.22 -11.21 -27.50
C ALA A 12 -0.57 -11.60 -26.05
N ILE A 13 0.41 -12.00 -25.25
CA ILE A 13 0.22 -12.34 -23.84
C ILE A 13 -0.23 -11.10 -23.07
N ASN A 14 0.46 -9.96 -23.23
CA ASN A 14 0.09 -8.70 -22.58
C ASN A 14 -1.36 -8.30 -22.90
N THR A 15 -1.75 -8.35 -24.18
CA THR A 15 -3.12 -8.02 -24.59
C THR A 15 -4.14 -9.00 -24.01
N LEU A 16 -3.81 -10.29 -23.94
CA LEU A 16 -4.68 -11.31 -23.36
C LEU A 16 -4.91 -11.08 -21.89
N ILE A 17 -3.83 -10.85 -21.11
CA ILE A 17 -3.91 -10.51 -19.69
C ILE A 17 -4.76 -9.27 -19.48
N ARG A 18 -4.44 -8.19 -20.20
CA ARG A 18 -5.14 -6.92 -20.10
C ARG A 18 -6.64 -7.07 -20.31
N LYS A 19 -7.04 -7.69 -21.42
CA LYS A 19 -8.49 -7.86 -21.75
C LYS A 19 -9.22 -8.68 -20.68
N ASN A 20 -8.59 -9.75 -20.15
CA ASN A 20 -9.23 -10.57 -19.14
C ASN A 20 -9.40 -9.83 -17.80
N LEU A 21 -8.41 -9.02 -17.38
CA LEU A 21 -8.50 -8.23 -16.16
C LEU A 21 -9.46 -7.04 -16.30
N GLU A 22 -9.51 -6.40 -17.47
CA GLU A 22 -10.48 -5.33 -17.77
C GLU A 22 -11.92 -5.87 -17.77
N LEU A 23 -12.17 -7.09 -18.23
CA LEU A 23 -13.49 -7.73 -18.19
C LEU A 23 -14.02 -7.95 -16.77
N VAL A 24 -13.14 -8.15 -15.80
CA VAL A 24 -13.53 -8.30 -14.37
C VAL A 24 -13.47 -6.97 -13.60
N GLY A 25 -13.29 -5.83 -14.30
CA GLY A 25 -13.46 -4.49 -13.77
C GLY A 25 -12.19 -3.82 -13.24
N HIS A 26 -10.98 -4.33 -13.56
CA HIS A 26 -9.72 -3.64 -13.27
C HIS A 26 -9.37 -2.62 -14.35
N GLN A 27 -8.52 -1.64 -14.01
CA GLN A 27 -7.86 -0.76 -14.96
C GLN A 27 -6.46 -1.29 -15.22
N CYS A 28 -6.05 -1.39 -16.50
CA CYS A 28 -4.76 -1.95 -16.84
C CYS A 28 -3.91 -0.97 -17.66
N VAL A 29 -2.63 -0.84 -17.28
CA VAL A 29 -1.61 -0.14 -18.05
C VAL A 29 -0.60 -1.17 -18.54
N SER A 30 -0.28 -1.14 -19.84
CA SER A 30 0.65 -2.08 -20.46
C SER A 30 2.00 -1.45 -20.70
N VAL A 31 3.07 -2.14 -20.30
CA VAL A 31 4.47 -1.80 -20.54
C VAL A 31 5.15 -3.03 -21.16
N PHE A 32 6.00 -2.82 -22.16
CA PHE A 32 6.65 -3.89 -22.94
C PHE A 32 8.17 -3.93 -22.73
N ASP A 33 8.69 -3.04 -21.90
CA ASP A 33 10.14 -2.90 -21.62
C ASP A 33 10.33 -2.59 -20.13
N GLY A 34 11.16 -3.41 -19.47
CA GLY A 34 11.44 -3.26 -18.03
C GLY A 34 12.14 -1.95 -17.66
N SER A 35 12.85 -1.33 -18.58
CA SER A 35 13.61 -0.09 -18.32
C SER A 35 12.75 1.13 -18.02
N VAL A 36 11.45 1.11 -18.41
CA VAL A 36 10.54 2.24 -18.20
C VAL A 36 9.63 2.06 -16.97
N VAL A 37 9.68 0.89 -16.30
CA VAL A 37 8.78 0.56 -15.18
C VAL A 37 8.89 1.58 -14.06
N ASN A 38 10.10 1.88 -13.57
CA ASN A 38 10.31 2.84 -12.48
C ASN A 38 9.72 4.20 -12.79
N LYS A 39 9.96 4.71 -14.01
CA LYS A 39 9.38 5.99 -14.45
C LYS A 39 7.85 5.94 -14.52
N THR A 40 7.28 4.79 -14.87
CA THR A 40 5.83 4.61 -14.95
C THR A 40 5.20 4.62 -13.55
N VAL A 41 5.80 3.93 -12.58
CA VAL A 41 5.28 3.91 -11.19
C VAL A 41 5.53 5.22 -10.42
N GLU A 42 6.53 6.02 -10.83
CA GLU A 42 6.72 7.38 -10.31
C GLU A 42 5.64 8.35 -10.82
N ALA A 43 5.14 8.14 -12.04
CA ALA A 43 4.15 9.02 -12.66
C ALA A 43 2.71 8.70 -12.23
N GLU A 44 2.42 7.45 -11.88
CA GLU A 44 1.06 6.97 -11.57
C GLU A 44 1.09 5.92 -10.46
N ALA A 45 0.08 5.95 -9.58
CA ALA A 45 -0.09 4.92 -8.55
C ALA A 45 -0.72 3.64 -9.13
N PHE A 46 -0.22 2.49 -8.68
CA PHE A 46 -0.72 1.16 -9.03
C PHE A 46 -0.98 0.33 -7.78
N ASP A 47 -2.02 -0.50 -7.84
CA ASP A 47 -2.39 -1.43 -6.77
C ASP A 47 -1.66 -2.78 -6.89
N LEU A 48 -1.14 -3.12 -8.08
CA LEU A 48 -0.46 -4.38 -8.38
C LEU A 48 0.39 -4.25 -9.63
N ILE A 49 1.53 -4.94 -9.66
CA ILE A 49 2.36 -5.13 -10.87
C ILE A 49 2.36 -6.63 -11.24
N LEU A 50 2.02 -6.93 -12.49
CA LEU A 50 2.30 -8.22 -13.11
C LEU A 50 3.59 -8.07 -13.91
N LEU A 51 4.64 -8.80 -13.58
CA LEU A 51 5.98 -8.57 -14.09
C LEU A 51 6.58 -9.85 -14.64
N ASP A 52 6.88 -9.88 -15.95
CA ASP A 52 7.72 -10.93 -16.49
C ASP A 52 9.17 -10.75 -16.01
N ILE A 53 9.81 -11.85 -15.64
CA ILE A 53 11.23 -11.85 -15.28
C ILE A 53 12.12 -11.72 -16.52
N MET A 54 11.69 -12.26 -17.65
CA MET A 54 12.48 -12.32 -18.89
C MET A 54 12.12 -11.18 -19.84
N LEU A 55 12.41 -9.95 -19.45
CA LEU A 55 12.14 -8.77 -20.27
C LEU A 55 13.36 -8.36 -21.10
N PRO A 56 13.16 -7.85 -22.32
CA PRO A 56 14.23 -7.17 -23.04
C PRO A 56 14.65 -5.91 -22.26
N GLY A 57 15.96 -5.68 -22.20
CA GLY A 57 16.54 -4.47 -21.60
C GLY A 57 16.70 -4.49 -20.08
N ALA A 58 15.93 -5.28 -19.33
CA ALA A 58 16.09 -5.40 -17.88
C ALA A 58 15.66 -6.79 -17.37
N ASP A 59 16.42 -7.35 -16.43
CA ASP A 59 16.00 -8.53 -15.65
C ASP A 59 14.90 -8.09 -14.67
N GLY A 60 13.73 -8.76 -14.66
CA GLY A 60 12.61 -8.46 -13.78
C GLY A 60 12.99 -8.43 -12.29
N PHE A 61 14.00 -9.19 -11.87
CA PHE A 61 14.53 -9.09 -10.50
C PHE A 61 15.19 -7.74 -10.23
N LYS A 62 15.91 -7.17 -11.20
CA LYS A 62 16.48 -5.82 -11.07
C LYS A 62 15.40 -4.74 -11.08
N VAL A 63 14.30 -4.99 -11.78
CA VAL A 63 13.16 -4.07 -11.77
C VAL A 63 12.57 -3.98 -10.37
N ILE A 64 12.31 -5.11 -9.71
CA ILE A 64 11.75 -5.10 -8.34
C ILE A 64 12.73 -4.51 -7.31
N GLU A 65 14.04 -4.82 -7.42
CA GLU A 65 15.09 -4.23 -6.57
C GLU A 65 15.13 -2.70 -6.68
N GLY A 66 14.78 -2.14 -7.85
CA GLY A 66 14.77 -0.71 -8.12
C GLY A 66 13.44 -0.02 -7.80
N LEU A 67 12.39 -0.74 -7.45
CA LEU A 67 11.11 -0.14 -7.08
C LEU A 67 11.23 0.59 -5.74
N MET A 68 11.02 1.90 -5.76
CA MET A 68 11.00 2.73 -4.53
C MET A 68 9.66 2.67 -3.78
N ALA A 69 8.62 2.13 -4.42
CA ALA A 69 7.28 2.02 -3.86
C ALA A 69 7.00 0.56 -3.42
N GLU A 70 6.33 0.39 -2.29
CA GLU A 70 5.86 -0.91 -1.79
C GLU A 70 4.61 -1.36 -2.56
N ILE A 71 4.74 -1.54 -3.89
CA ILE A 71 3.65 -2.05 -4.73
C ILE A 71 3.77 -3.58 -4.80
N PRO A 72 2.69 -4.34 -4.54
CA PRO A 72 2.72 -5.79 -4.64
C PRO A 72 3.06 -6.23 -6.07
N VAL A 73 3.91 -7.24 -6.19
CA VAL A 73 4.35 -7.79 -7.48
C VAL A 73 4.00 -9.27 -7.58
N ILE A 74 3.38 -9.67 -8.69
CA ILE A 74 3.26 -11.08 -9.11
C ILE A 74 4.20 -11.29 -10.29
N PHE A 75 5.14 -12.21 -10.15
CA PHE A 75 5.99 -12.59 -11.28
C PHE A 75 5.26 -13.51 -12.25
N LEU A 76 5.38 -13.19 -13.55
CA LEU A 76 4.96 -14.05 -14.68
C LEU A 76 6.21 -14.53 -15.39
N THR A 77 6.45 -15.85 -15.52
CA THR A 77 7.72 -16.30 -16.08
C THR A 77 7.70 -17.72 -16.61
N ALA A 78 8.52 -17.96 -17.62
CA ALA A 78 8.81 -19.31 -18.11
C ALA A 78 9.80 -20.08 -17.22
N ARG A 79 10.41 -19.42 -16.22
CA ARG A 79 11.39 -20.05 -15.32
C ARG A 79 10.69 -20.78 -14.19
N ASP A 80 10.75 -22.11 -14.22
CA ASP A 80 10.20 -22.99 -13.18
C ASP A 80 11.23 -23.40 -12.11
N ALA A 81 12.46 -22.89 -12.20
CA ALA A 81 13.50 -23.24 -11.25
C ALA A 81 13.15 -22.78 -9.83
N THR A 82 13.21 -23.69 -8.86
CA THR A 82 12.94 -23.40 -7.44
C THR A 82 13.78 -22.24 -6.93
N ARG A 83 15.03 -22.09 -7.41
CA ARG A 83 15.92 -20.97 -7.03
C ARG A 83 15.38 -19.60 -7.46
N ASP A 84 14.77 -19.51 -8.64
CA ASP A 84 14.21 -18.24 -9.12
C ASP A 84 12.94 -17.85 -8.31
N LYS A 85 12.14 -18.84 -7.93
CA LYS A 85 10.98 -18.63 -7.03
C LYS A 85 11.42 -18.13 -5.64
N VAL A 86 12.41 -18.79 -5.03
CA VAL A 86 12.97 -18.38 -3.72
C VAL A 86 13.52 -16.97 -3.81
N ARG A 87 14.33 -16.67 -4.84
CA ARG A 87 14.87 -15.32 -5.04
C ARG A 87 13.76 -14.26 -5.20
N GLY A 88 12.68 -14.58 -5.92
CA GLY A 88 11.55 -13.67 -6.11
C GLY A 88 10.88 -13.33 -4.78
N PHE A 89 10.65 -14.32 -3.93
CA PHE A 89 10.07 -14.10 -2.59
C PHE A 89 11.03 -13.37 -1.65
N ASP A 90 12.34 -13.66 -1.69
CA ASP A 90 13.36 -12.93 -0.91
C ASP A 90 13.41 -11.44 -1.29
N LEU A 91 13.09 -11.10 -2.53
CA LEU A 91 12.97 -9.72 -3.03
C LEU A 91 11.62 -9.07 -2.74
N GLY A 92 10.71 -9.76 -2.05
CA GLY A 92 9.42 -9.22 -1.63
C GLY A 92 8.28 -9.41 -2.64
N ALA A 93 8.42 -10.31 -3.62
CA ALA A 93 7.29 -10.65 -4.48
C ALA A 93 6.16 -11.32 -3.69
N TYR A 94 4.92 -10.93 -3.99
CA TYR A 94 3.73 -11.46 -3.33
C TYR A 94 3.30 -12.81 -3.86
N ASP A 95 3.52 -13.09 -5.15
CA ASP A 95 3.21 -14.38 -5.75
C ASP A 95 4.03 -14.62 -7.03
N TYR A 96 3.91 -15.83 -7.58
CA TYR A 96 4.68 -16.31 -8.71
C TYR A 96 3.82 -17.21 -9.60
N LEU A 97 3.72 -16.91 -10.90
CA LEU A 97 2.93 -17.67 -11.87
C LEU A 97 3.79 -18.11 -13.05
N VAL A 98 3.83 -19.42 -13.31
CA VAL A 98 4.67 -20.03 -14.35
C VAL A 98 3.90 -20.09 -15.66
N LYS A 99 4.53 -19.65 -16.76
CA LYS A 99 4.02 -19.78 -18.13
C LYS A 99 4.26 -21.20 -18.67
N PRO A 100 3.29 -21.80 -19.39
CA PRO A 100 1.96 -21.28 -19.70
C PRO A 100 1.00 -21.39 -18.51
N PHE A 101 0.15 -20.39 -18.30
CA PHE A 101 -0.83 -20.35 -17.20
C PHE A 101 -2.25 -20.17 -17.72
N ASP A 102 -3.21 -20.60 -16.93
CA ASP A 102 -4.64 -20.36 -17.18
C ASP A 102 -5.03 -18.95 -16.73
N MET A 103 -5.90 -18.28 -17.51
CA MET A 103 -6.38 -16.93 -17.17
C MET A 103 -7.20 -16.90 -15.89
N LEU A 104 -7.93 -17.97 -15.57
CA LEU A 104 -8.66 -18.08 -14.31
C LEU A 104 -7.70 -18.20 -13.11
N GLU A 105 -6.57 -18.91 -13.29
CA GLU A 105 -5.54 -18.97 -12.26
C GLU A 105 -4.92 -17.58 -12.04
N LEU A 106 -4.58 -16.87 -13.10
CA LEU A 106 -4.06 -15.50 -12.99
C LEU A 106 -5.05 -14.58 -12.25
N GLN A 107 -6.33 -14.60 -12.64
CA GLN A 107 -7.38 -13.80 -11.98
C GLN A 107 -7.49 -14.13 -10.50
N ALA A 108 -7.53 -15.42 -10.15
CA ALA A 108 -7.62 -15.85 -8.75
C ALA A 108 -6.44 -15.37 -7.89
N ARG A 109 -5.22 -15.40 -8.45
CA ARG A 109 -4.01 -14.90 -7.79
C ARG A 109 -4.01 -13.37 -7.64
N VAL A 110 -4.41 -12.64 -8.69
CA VAL A 110 -4.57 -11.19 -8.66
C VAL A 110 -5.54 -10.78 -7.56
N GLU A 111 -6.72 -11.41 -7.50
CA GLU A 111 -7.71 -11.11 -6.45
C GLU A 111 -7.20 -11.46 -5.04
N ALA A 112 -6.47 -12.58 -4.91
CA ALA A 112 -5.90 -12.97 -3.61
C ALA A 112 -4.86 -11.96 -3.11
N VAL A 113 -3.97 -11.49 -3.98
CA VAL A 113 -2.96 -10.47 -3.64
C VAL A 113 -3.63 -9.13 -3.30
N LEU A 114 -4.56 -8.67 -4.16
CA LEU A 114 -5.28 -7.41 -3.92
C LEU A 114 -6.12 -7.43 -2.64
N ARG A 115 -6.68 -8.57 -2.26
CA ARG A 115 -7.39 -8.72 -0.99
C ARG A 115 -6.43 -8.65 0.19
N ARG A 116 -5.31 -9.38 0.13
CA ARG A 116 -4.30 -9.41 1.18
C ARG A 116 -3.71 -8.03 1.44
N THR A 117 -3.36 -7.29 0.38
CA THR A 117 -2.82 -5.93 0.54
C THR A 117 -3.83 -4.96 1.11
N LYS A 118 -5.14 -5.09 0.76
CA LYS A 118 -6.19 -4.31 1.42
C LYS A 118 -6.34 -4.64 2.90
N GLU A 119 -6.30 -5.92 3.26
CA GLU A 119 -6.36 -6.36 4.65
C GLU A 119 -5.14 -5.87 5.45
N GLU A 120 -3.94 -5.84 4.85
CA GLU A 120 -2.72 -5.28 5.45
C GLU A 120 -2.80 -3.75 5.59
N ASP A 121 -3.40 -3.05 4.61
CA ASP A 121 -3.64 -1.59 4.68
C ASP A 121 -4.77 -1.24 5.66
N ASP A 122 -5.72 -2.14 5.87
CA ASP A 122 -6.88 -1.96 6.76
C ASP A 122 -6.55 -2.25 8.23
N THR A 123 -5.45 -2.96 8.51
CA THR A 123 -5.01 -3.28 9.86
C THR A 123 -3.63 -2.71 10.15
N PHE A 124 -3.51 -1.89 11.17
CA PHE A 124 -2.22 -1.34 11.60
C PHE A 124 -1.86 -1.88 12.98
N LYS A 125 -0.60 -2.34 13.13
CA LYS A 125 -0.07 -2.82 14.42
C LYS A 125 1.24 -2.12 14.75
N LEU A 126 1.32 -1.58 15.97
CA LEU A 126 2.54 -0.97 16.51
C LEU A 126 2.62 -1.19 18.03
N GLY A 127 3.56 -2.03 18.43
CA GLY A 127 3.67 -2.46 19.84
C GLY A 127 2.37 -3.12 20.32
N ASP A 128 1.80 -2.58 21.39
CA ASP A 128 0.54 -3.09 21.98
C ASP A 128 -0.72 -2.49 21.34
N VAL A 129 -0.58 -1.64 20.32
CA VAL A 129 -1.70 -1.00 19.61
C VAL A 129 -2.00 -1.75 18.32
N GLU A 130 -3.28 -2.07 18.12
CA GLU A 130 -3.83 -2.60 16.88
C GLU A 130 -5.01 -1.73 16.45
N VAL A 131 -5.07 -1.35 15.17
CA VAL A 131 -6.13 -0.52 14.60
C VAL A 131 -6.73 -1.22 13.38
N ASP A 132 -8.02 -1.50 13.43
CA ASP A 132 -8.82 -1.89 12.27
C ASP A 132 -9.45 -0.63 11.66
N MET A 133 -8.97 -0.26 10.48
CA MET A 133 -9.42 0.94 9.77
C MET A 133 -10.86 0.82 9.27
N ASN A 134 -11.24 -0.37 8.81
CA ASN A 134 -12.58 -0.66 8.28
C ASN A 134 -13.62 -0.76 9.38
N GLY A 135 -13.31 -1.56 10.42
CA GLY A 135 -14.17 -1.70 11.59
C GLY A 135 -14.18 -0.46 12.50
N ARG A 136 -13.23 0.47 12.30
CA ARG A 136 -13.00 1.65 13.14
C ARG A 136 -12.81 1.31 14.61
N LEU A 137 -12.07 0.20 14.86
CA LEU A 137 -11.77 -0.30 16.18
C LEU A 137 -10.29 -0.09 16.50
N VAL A 138 -10.03 0.24 17.75
CA VAL A 138 -8.66 0.38 18.25
C VAL A 138 -8.51 -0.50 19.49
N TRP A 139 -7.50 -1.36 19.51
CA TRP A 139 -7.13 -2.12 20.70
C TRP A 139 -5.80 -1.61 21.23
N PHE A 140 -5.71 -1.56 22.55
CA PHE A 140 -4.48 -1.31 23.27
C PHE A 140 -4.32 -2.37 24.37
N LYS A 141 -3.21 -3.06 24.38
CA LYS A 141 -2.94 -4.19 25.29
C LYS A 141 -4.08 -5.24 25.28
N GLY A 142 -4.63 -5.52 24.10
CA GLY A 142 -5.70 -6.49 23.89
C GLY A 142 -7.11 -6.05 24.30
N SER A 143 -7.30 -4.82 24.77
CA SER A 143 -8.59 -4.24 25.14
C SER A 143 -9.02 -3.17 24.16
N ILE A 144 -10.31 -3.10 23.82
CA ILE A 144 -10.86 -2.05 22.97
C ILE A 144 -10.77 -0.70 23.70
N VAL A 145 -10.32 0.31 22.97
CA VAL A 145 -10.26 1.71 23.46
C VAL A 145 -11.19 2.57 22.60
N ASP A 146 -12.14 3.24 23.26
CA ASP A 146 -13.09 4.10 22.58
C ASP A 146 -12.47 5.43 22.17
N PHE A 147 -12.72 5.81 20.91
CA PHE A 147 -12.33 7.08 20.33
C PHE A 147 -13.53 7.78 19.70
N THR A 148 -13.55 9.11 19.77
CA THR A 148 -14.52 9.90 19.00
C THR A 148 -14.25 9.76 17.51
N PRO A 149 -15.24 10.05 16.64
CA PRO A 149 -15.04 10.00 15.19
C PRO A 149 -13.85 10.87 14.73
N GLN A 150 -13.65 12.04 15.33
CA GLN A 150 -12.54 12.94 15.02
C GLN A 150 -11.19 12.38 15.47
N GLU A 151 -11.11 11.82 16.68
CA GLU A 151 -9.90 11.15 17.18
C GLU A 151 -9.52 9.98 16.29
N PHE A 152 -10.51 9.16 15.87
CA PHE A 152 -10.25 8.03 14.97
C PHE A 152 -9.74 8.50 13.59
N ARG A 153 -10.36 9.54 12.99
CA ARG A 153 -9.87 10.12 11.71
C ARG A 153 -8.44 10.65 11.84
N LEU A 154 -8.06 11.21 12.99
CA LEU A 154 -6.68 11.65 13.24
C LEU A 154 -5.71 10.46 13.36
N ILE A 155 -6.10 9.39 14.05
CA ILE A 155 -5.31 8.14 14.12
C ILE A 155 -5.09 7.59 12.71
N GLU A 156 -6.15 7.45 11.93
CA GLU A 156 -6.11 6.98 10.54
C GLU A 156 -5.20 7.86 9.67
N ALA A 157 -5.34 9.19 9.75
CA ALA A 157 -4.51 10.13 9.00
C ALA A 157 -3.03 10.00 9.34
N LEU A 158 -2.70 9.86 10.63
CA LEU A 158 -1.33 9.71 11.10
C LEU A 158 -0.72 8.37 10.65
N ILE A 159 -1.48 7.29 10.68
CA ILE A 159 -1.05 5.95 10.26
C ILE A 159 -0.82 5.91 8.74
N LYS A 160 -1.77 6.41 7.94
CA LYS A 160 -1.64 6.47 6.47
C LYS A 160 -0.49 7.35 6.00
N ASN A 161 -0.08 8.34 6.81
CA ASN A 161 1.04 9.24 6.53
C ASN A 161 2.21 9.03 7.51
N ARG A 162 2.45 7.78 7.92
CA ARG A 162 3.54 7.45 8.85
C ARG A 162 4.89 7.96 8.36
N ASN A 163 5.69 8.46 9.27
CA ASN A 163 6.99 9.13 9.04
C ASN A 163 6.93 10.45 8.23
N VAL A 164 5.74 10.92 7.86
CA VAL A 164 5.53 12.21 7.20
C VAL A 164 4.92 13.21 8.20
N ALA A 165 5.44 14.43 8.23
CA ALA A 165 4.90 15.49 9.08
C ALA A 165 3.66 16.11 8.43
N LEU A 166 2.53 16.08 9.14
CA LEU A 166 1.28 16.71 8.73
C LEU A 166 1.10 18.04 9.48
N SER A 167 0.72 19.10 8.76
CA SER A 167 0.39 20.38 9.41
C SER A 167 -0.92 20.30 10.20
N ARG A 168 -1.12 21.23 11.14
CA ARG A 168 -2.37 21.31 11.92
C ARG A 168 -3.57 21.56 11.02
N GLU A 169 -3.42 22.44 10.03
CA GLU A 169 -4.44 22.74 9.03
C GLU A 169 -4.81 21.46 8.26
N ARG A 170 -3.82 20.71 7.79
CA ARG A 170 -4.06 19.46 7.06
C ARG A 170 -4.77 18.41 7.93
N LEU A 171 -4.40 18.28 9.20
CA LEU A 171 -5.06 17.38 10.14
C LEU A 171 -6.50 17.82 10.42
N LEU A 172 -6.74 19.12 10.50
CA LEU A 172 -8.08 19.70 10.68
C LEU A 172 -8.97 19.37 9.47
N ASP A 173 -8.47 19.62 8.24
CA ASP A 173 -9.20 19.32 7.00
C ASP A 173 -9.57 17.82 6.86
N ILE A 174 -8.73 16.93 7.37
CA ILE A 174 -8.98 15.48 7.32
C ILE A 174 -10.01 15.04 8.38
N ALA A 175 -9.91 15.58 9.60
CA ALA A 175 -10.67 15.09 10.73
C ALA A 175 -12.01 15.81 10.93
N TRP A 176 -12.15 17.01 10.37
CA TRP A 176 -13.38 17.80 10.41
C TRP A 176 -13.89 18.08 9.00
N ASP A 177 -15.21 18.25 8.88
CA ASP A 177 -15.83 18.59 7.60
C ASP A 177 -15.52 20.04 7.19
N TYR A 178 -15.64 20.36 5.90
CA TYR A 178 -15.23 21.60 5.23
C TYR A 178 -15.79 22.90 5.86
N ASP A 179 -16.86 22.82 6.65
CA ASP A 179 -17.51 23.99 7.27
C ASP A 179 -17.06 24.28 8.71
N TYR A 180 -15.99 23.60 9.18
CA TYR A 180 -15.51 23.84 10.53
C TYR A 180 -14.69 25.13 10.63
N LEU A 181 -15.29 26.17 11.21
CA LEU A 181 -14.67 27.47 11.45
C LEU A 181 -13.86 27.56 12.77
N GLY A 182 -13.48 26.43 13.34
CA GLY A 182 -12.76 26.38 14.63
C GLY A 182 -11.25 26.57 14.50
N ASP A 183 -10.62 26.80 15.68
CA ASP A 183 -9.17 26.99 15.79
C ASP A 183 -8.41 25.66 15.58
N THR A 184 -7.28 25.71 14.86
CA THR A 184 -6.35 24.57 14.67
C THR A 184 -5.81 24.01 15.99
N ARG A 185 -5.89 24.76 17.10
CA ARG A 185 -5.56 24.30 18.46
C ARG A 185 -6.42 23.12 18.93
N THR A 186 -7.59 22.92 18.34
CA THR A 186 -8.43 21.75 18.61
C THR A 186 -7.67 20.46 18.35
N ILE A 187 -6.80 20.42 17.33
CA ILE A 187 -5.93 19.28 17.03
C ILE A 187 -5.04 18.92 18.21
N ASP A 188 -4.47 19.91 18.89
CA ASP A 188 -3.53 19.68 19.99
C ASP A 188 -4.21 18.93 21.17
N VAL A 189 -5.49 19.22 21.44
CA VAL A 189 -6.27 18.53 22.47
C VAL A 189 -6.52 17.07 22.10
N HIS A 190 -6.95 16.82 20.86
CA HIS A 190 -7.21 15.45 20.40
C HIS A 190 -5.94 14.60 20.31
N ILE A 191 -4.84 15.17 19.83
CA ILE A 191 -3.54 14.50 19.82
C ILE A 191 -3.07 14.18 21.24
N HIS A 192 -3.28 15.09 22.20
CA HIS A 192 -2.97 14.81 23.59
C HIS A 192 -3.77 13.61 24.13
N THR A 193 -5.08 13.56 23.82
CA THR A 193 -5.95 12.43 24.21
C THR A 193 -5.51 11.11 23.59
N ILE A 194 -5.20 11.11 22.27
CA ILE A 194 -4.71 9.92 21.55
C ILE A 194 -3.41 9.42 22.19
N ARG A 195 -2.43 10.30 22.40
CA ARG A 195 -1.17 9.95 23.07
C ARG A 195 -1.41 9.29 24.42
N LYS A 196 -2.26 9.88 25.25
CA LYS A 196 -2.55 9.37 26.59
C LYS A 196 -3.26 8.02 26.57
N LYS A 197 -4.23 7.81 25.65
CA LYS A 197 -4.99 6.56 25.55
C LYS A 197 -4.16 5.40 25.01
N LEU A 198 -3.19 5.66 24.13
CA LEU A 198 -2.38 4.64 23.47
C LEU A 198 -0.92 4.58 23.96
N GLU A 199 -0.55 5.38 24.96
CA GLU A 199 0.85 5.56 25.40
C GLU A 199 1.78 5.95 24.23
N TRP A 200 1.28 6.80 23.32
CA TRP A 200 1.98 7.21 22.08
C TRP A 200 2.71 8.56 22.19
N GLU A 201 3.14 8.97 23.38
CA GLU A 201 3.93 10.17 23.61
C GLU A 201 5.23 10.15 22.80
N ASP A 202 5.84 8.95 22.68
CA ASP A 202 7.06 8.74 21.94
C ASP A 202 6.85 8.35 20.48
N VAL A 203 5.67 7.98 20.10
CA VAL A 203 5.29 7.55 18.73
C VAL A 203 4.78 8.72 17.89
N VAL A 204 3.82 9.51 18.43
CA VAL A 204 3.33 10.70 17.75
C VAL A 204 4.15 11.90 18.21
N LYS A 205 5.07 12.36 17.37
CA LYS A 205 5.97 13.49 17.65
C LYS A 205 5.35 14.82 17.24
N THR A 206 5.63 15.86 18.03
CA THR A 206 5.31 17.24 17.66
C THR A 206 6.43 17.77 16.74
N VAL A 207 6.06 18.24 15.55
CA VAL A 207 6.96 18.92 14.63
C VAL A 207 6.80 20.42 14.83
N TYR A 208 7.84 21.08 15.35
CA TYR A 208 7.80 22.48 15.75
C TYR A 208 7.29 23.40 14.64
N LYS A 209 6.36 24.28 14.96
CA LYS A 209 5.67 25.22 14.04
C LYS A 209 4.93 24.60 12.86
N LEU A 210 4.86 23.27 12.74
CA LEU A 210 4.14 22.58 11.66
C LEU A 210 2.92 21.82 12.22
N GLY A 211 3.14 20.75 12.96
CA GLY A 211 2.06 19.89 13.41
C GLY A 211 2.57 18.61 14.05
N TYR A 212 2.16 17.46 13.50
CA TYR A 212 2.43 16.16 14.10
C TYR A 212 2.91 15.13 13.08
N ARG A 213 3.66 14.14 13.55
CA ARG A 213 4.16 13.00 12.77
C ARG A 213 4.11 11.74 13.62
N LEU A 214 3.53 10.66 13.06
CA LEU A 214 3.67 9.34 13.63
C LEU A 214 5.01 8.74 13.16
N GLU A 215 5.90 8.44 14.10
CA GLU A 215 7.23 7.88 13.82
C GLU A 215 7.25 6.39 14.08
N ILE A 216 7.57 5.61 13.03
CA ILE A 216 7.87 4.19 13.13
C ILE A 216 9.37 4.03 12.89
N LYS A 217 10.09 3.54 13.90
CA LYS A 217 11.49 3.16 13.74
C LYS A 217 11.54 1.84 12.97
N LYS A 218 12.34 1.81 11.91
CA LYS A 218 12.69 0.57 11.21
C LYS A 218 13.50 -0.34 12.10
#